data_885660f015f9a853d4eb200c8aa12aec
#
_entry.id   885660f015f9a853d4eb200c8aa12aec
#
_cell.length_a   1.000
_cell.length_b   1.000
_cell.length_c   1.000
_cell.angle_alpha   90.00
_cell.angle_beta   90.00
_cell.angle_gamma   90.00
#
_symmetry.space_group_name_H-M   'P 1'
#
loop_
_entity.id
_entity.type
_entity.pdbx_description
1 polymer ?
#
loop_
_entity_poly.entity_id
_entity_poly.type
_entity_poly.pdbx_seq_one_letter_code
_entity_poly.pdbx_strand_id
1 'polypeptide(L)'
;MKEQLIATCIVFLLTLGFAGRGTCQEIPSTDYDAVKETIEQSIGWAIEKDFDAMFRLWDENMFHFWLFSDSLVVGLDSFKVYAEQWKDPDFHGTRFEFKDLRIVFSSSGDVAWYSCFLDDCGSYKGREYCLENVFQTGVLEKKNGRWIHVLMHGSYPVDKIPENYVRRFYSNLFEKKEQL
;
A
#
# COMPACT_ATOMS: atom_id res chain seq x y z
N MET A 1 -1.39 -54.17 -47.84
CA MET A 1 -0.67 -52.91 -47.65
C MET A 1 -1.54 -51.66 -47.47
N LYS A 2 -2.87 -51.79 -47.40
CA LYS A 2 -3.79 -50.64 -47.23
C LYS A 2 -4.39 -50.49 -45.80
N GLU A 3 -4.25 -51.50 -44.95
CA GLU A 3 -4.82 -51.49 -43.61
C GLU A 3 -3.87 -50.99 -42.51
N GLN A 4 -2.58 -50.88 -42.79
CA GLN A 4 -1.63 -50.33 -41.79
C GLN A 4 -1.47 -48.81 -41.79
N LEU A 5 -2.03 -48.12 -42.79
CA LEU A 5 -1.93 -46.67 -42.89
C LEU A 5 -3.02 -45.93 -42.09
N ILE A 6 -4.10 -46.64 -41.70
CA ILE A 6 -5.26 -46.01 -41.00
C ILE A 6 -5.03 -45.99 -39.48
N ALA A 7 -4.25 -46.94 -38.96
CA ALA A 7 -3.99 -47.02 -37.51
C ALA A 7 -3.01 -45.96 -37.01
N THR A 8 -2.15 -45.39 -37.88
CA THR A 8 -1.12 -44.43 -37.47
C THR A 8 -1.66 -42.98 -37.42
N CYS A 9 -2.74 -42.66 -38.13
CA CYS A 9 -3.34 -41.31 -38.09
C CYS A 9 -4.26 -41.04 -36.88
N ILE A 10 -4.76 -42.10 -36.21
CA ILE A 10 -5.69 -41.91 -35.08
C ILE A 10 -4.97 -41.62 -33.75
N VAL A 11 -3.69 -42.03 -33.64
CA VAL A 11 -2.89 -41.81 -32.41
C VAL A 11 -2.35 -40.38 -32.33
N PHE A 12 -2.28 -39.63 -33.45
CA PHE A 12 -1.72 -38.26 -33.47
C PHE A 12 -2.74 -37.15 -33.18
N LEU A 13 -4.03 -37.49 -33.09
CA LEU A 13 -5.12 -36.52 -32.84
C LEU A 13 -5.57 -36.45 -31.37
N LEU A 14 -4.99 -37.26 -30.48
CA LEU A 14 -5.36 -37.28 -29.05
C LEU A 14 -4.41 -36.51 -28.13
N THR A 15 -3.38 -35.84 -28.64
CA THR A 15 -2.39 -35.12 -27.82
C THR A 15 -2.50 -33.58 -27.87
N LEU A 16 -3.50 -33.02 -28.53
CA LEU A 16 -3.70 -31.56 -28.66
C LEU A 16 -4.84 -31.02 -27.79
N GLY A 17 -5.22 -31.69 -26.74
CA GLY A 17 -6.35 -31.34 -25.88
C GLY A 17 -6.01 -30.89 -24.45
N PHE A 18 -4.74 -30.60 -24.10
CA PHE A 18 -4.42 -29.91 -22.86
C PHE A 18 -4.27 -28.40 -23.12
N ALA A 19 -5.36 -27.76 -23.50
CA ALA A 19 -5.51 -26.33 -23.26
C ALA A 19 -5.41 -26.13 -21.75
N GLY A 20 -4.32 -25.52 -21.30
CA GLY A 20 -4.07 -25.24 -19.91
C GLY A 20 -5.28 -24.50 -19.31
N ARG A 21 -6.07 -25.18 -18.52
CA ARG A 21 -6.91 -24.55 -17.54
C ARG A 21 -5.94 -23.85 -16.61
N GLY A 22 -5.84 -22.55 -16.72
CA GLY A 22 -5.17 -21.74 -15.73
C GLY A 22 -5.81 -22.10 -14.38
N THR A 23 -5.10 -22.88 -13.58
CA THR A 23 -5.48 -23.12 -12.20
C THR A 23 -5.37 -21.77 -11.52
N CYS A 24 -6.51 -21.17 -11.18
CA CYS A 24 -6.52 -20.06 -10.24
C CYS A 24 -5.84 -20.58 -8.97
N GLN A 25 -4.63 -20.10 -8.69
CA GLN A 25 -3.90 -20.50 -7.51
C GLN A 25 -4.68 -19.97 -6.31
N GLU A 26 -5.15 -20.87 -5.43
CA GLU A 26 -5.75 -20.45 -4.17
C GLU A 26 -4.70 -19.69 -3.36
N ILE A 27 -4.98 -18.44 -3.02
CA ILE A 27 -4.12 -17.65 -2.15
C ILE A 27 -4.26 -18.23 -0.72
N PRO A 28 -3.17 -18.64 -0.08
CA PRO A 28 -3.22 -19.09 1.31
C PRO A 28 -3.82 -18.01 2.23
N SER A 29 -4.69 -18.38 3.14
CA SER A 29 -5.25 -17.46 4.15
C SER A 29 -4.15 -16.72 4.91
N THR A 30 -3.03 -17.38 5.18
CA THR A 30 -1.84 -16.80 5.81
C THR A 30 -1.22 -15.64 5.01
N ASP A 31 -1.27 -15.68 3.68
CA ASP A 31 -0.77 -14.57 2.86
C ASP A 31 -1.72 -13.37 2.88
N TYR A 32 -3.04 -13.63 2.86
CA TYR A 32 -4.03 -12.56 3.01
C TYR A 32 -3.87 -11.85 4.36
N ASP A 33 -3.75 -12.60 5.45
CA ASP A 33 -3.57 -12.05 6.80
C ASP A 33 -2.26 -11.28 6.92
N ALA A 34 -1.16 -11.79 6.34
CA ALA A 34 0.14 -11.12 6.35
C ALA A 34 0.13 -9.80 5.54
N VAL A 35 -0.55 -9.76 4.38
CA VAL A 35 -0.73 -8.53 3.60
C VAL A 35 -1.56 -7.52 4.40
N LYS A 36 -2.67 -7.97 4.98
CA LYS A 36 -3.55 -7.12 5.80
C LYS A 36 -2.77 -6.53 6.99
N GLU A 37 -2.02 -7.34 7.72
CA GLU A 37 -1.20 -6.89 8.83
C GLU A 37 -0.16 -5.86 8.40
N THR A 38 0.52 -6.09 7.26
CA THR A 38 1.51 -5.13 6.71
C THR A 38 0.85 -3.79 6.38
N ILE A 39 -0.38 -3.81 5.81
CA ILE A 39 -1.15 -2.59 5.52
C ILE A 39 -1.49 -1.86 6.83
N GLU A 40 -2.00 -2.57 7.83
CA GLU A 40 -2.39 -1.98 9.12
C GLU A 40 -1.18 -1.38 9.85
N GLN A 41 -0.06 -2.08 9.87
CA GLN A 41 1.17 -1.60 10.51
C GLN A 41 1.80 -0.40 9.79
N SER A 42 1.54 -0.21 8.49
CA SER A 42 2.03 0.96 7.75
C SER A 42 1.52 2.30 8.29
N ILE A 43 0.44 2.28 9.07
CA ILE A 43 -0.13 3.44 9.78
C ILE A 43 0.00 3.26 11.30
N GLY A 44 -0.20 2.05 11.81
CA GLY A 44 -0.23 1.74 13.25
C GLY A 44 1.05 2.10 14.01
N TRP A 45 2.20 2.15 13.34
CA TRP A 45 3.48 2.59 13.92
C TRP A 45 3.39 3.95 14.62
N ALA A 46 2.49 4.84 14.16
CA ALA A 46 2.37 6.21 14.64
C ALA A 46 1.88 6.30 16.10
N ILE A 47 1.19 5.27 16.60
CA ILE A 47 0.72 5.21 17.99
C ILE A 47 1.91 5.00 18.94
N GLU A 48 2.75 4.03 18.65
CA GLU A 48 3.93 3.69 19.46
C GLU A 48 5.18 4.45 19.03
N LYS A 49 5.13 5.15 17.89
CA LYS A 49 6.26 5.82 17.23
C LYS A 49 7.43 4.86 16.92
N ASP A 50 7.11 3.61 16.54
CA ASP A 50 8.11 2.61 16.16
C ASP A 50 8.53 2.81 14.69
N PHE A 51 9.48 3.74 14.50
CA PHE A 51 10.04 4.06 13.18
C PHE A 51 10.79 2.88 12.57
N ASP A 52 11.46 2.05 13.37
CA ASP A 52 12.18 0.89 12.86
C ASP A 52 11.21 -0.17 12.34
N ALA A 53 10.10 -0.41 13.05
CA ALA A 53 9.03 -1.26 12.54
C ALA A 53 8.46 -0.71 11.25
N MET A 54 8.15 0.59 11.19
CA MET A 54 7.65 1.25 9.99
C MET A 54 8.59 1.04 8.80
N PHE A 55 9.89 1.36 8.94
CA PHE A 55 10.83 1.28 7.82
C PHE A 55 11.03 -0.15 7.30
N ARG A 56 10.87 -1.17 8.15
CA ARG A 56 10.94 -2.58 7.73
C ARG A 56 9.79 -3.03 6.82
N LEU A 57 8.72 -2.27 6.73
CA LEU A 57 7.57 -2.57 5.88
C LEU A 57 7.75 -2.10 4.43
N TRP A 58 8.84 -1.39 4.12
CA TRP A 58 9.04 -0.73 2.84
C TRP A 58 10.23 -1.31 2.08
N ASP A 59 10.07 -1.35 0.75
CA ASP A 59 11.16 -1.70 -0.15
C ASP A 59 12.18 -0.55 -0.29
N GLU A 60 13.43 -0.90 -0.57
CA GLU A 60 14.47 0.11 -0.80
C GLU A 60 14.18 1.04 -1.99
N ASN A 61 13.45 0.54 -3.01
CA ASN A 61 13.07 1.28 -4.22
C ASN A 61 11.61 1.71 -4.22
N MET A 62 10.99 1.85 -3.06
CA MET A 62 9.56 2.16 -2.92
C MET A 62 9.16 3.52 -3.51
N PHE A 63 7.87 3.66 -3.81
CA PHE A 63 7.23 4.92 -4.14
C PHE A 63 6.19 5.28 -3.09
N HIS A 64 6.22 6.52 -2.61
CA HIS A 64 5.23 7.01 -1.67
C HIS A 64 4.71 8.38 -2.10
N PHE A 65 3.40 8.48 -2.26
CA PHE A 65 2.70 9.74 -2.49
C PHE A 65 1.61 9.88 -1.45
N TRP A 66 1.76 10.84 -0.56
CA TRP A 66 0.86 11.00 0.57
C TRP A 66 0.14 12.34 0.57
N LEU A 67 -1.18 12.26 0.62
CA LEU A 67 -2.13 13.34 0.79
C LEU A 67 -1.84 14.58 -0.08
N PHE A 68 -1.22 15.59 0.49
CA PHE A 68 -1.05 16.92 -0.10
C PHE A 68 0.37 17.19 -0.57
N SER A 69 1.19 16.17 -0.65
CA SER A 69 2.54 16.32 -1.18
C SER A 69 2.47 16.73 -2.65
N ASP A 70 3.27 17.70 -3.04
CA ASP A 70 3.49 18.10 -4.43
C ASP A 70 4.60 17.28 -5.10
N SER A 71 5.21 16.37 -4.35
CA SER A 71 6.33 15.55 -4.79
C SER A 71 6.16 14.09 -4.41
N LEU A 72 6.72 13.23 -5.27
CA LEU A 72 6.82 11.81 -5.03
C LEU A 72 8.07 11.53 -4.17
N VAL A 73 7.91 10.78 -3.09
CA VAL A 73 9.03 10.24 -2.32
C VAL A 73 9.46 8.94 -2.99
N VAL A 74 10.71 8.87 -3.43
CA VAL A 74 11.30 7.71 -4.12
C VAL A 74 12.45 7.15 -3.30
N GLY A 75 12.37 5.87 -2.99
CA GLY A 75 13.36 5.12 -2.25
C GLY A 75 13.27 5.31 -0.73
N LEU A 76 13.68 4.27 -0.01
CA LEU A 76 13.57 4.19 1.45
C LEU A 76 14.38 5.28 2.15
N ASP A 77 15.55 5.67 1.63
CA ASP A 77 16.36 6.70 2.26
C ASP A 77 15.70 8.09 2.17
N SER A 78 15.08 8.40 1.03
CA SER A 78 14.27 9.62 0.89
C SER A 78 13.04 9.58 1.81
N PHE A 79 12.46 8.39 1.99
CA PHE A 79 11.33 8.21 2.92
C PHE A 79 11.74 8.43 4.37
N LYS A 80 12.92 7.96 4.79
CA LYS A 80 13.46 8.24 6.13
C LYS A 80 13.62 9.74 6.38
N VAL A 81 14.15 10.48 5.39
CA VAL A 81 14.26 11.94 5.47
C VAL A 81 12.87 12.59 5.57
N TYR A 82 11.91 12.15 4.76
CA TYR A 82 10.54 12.63 4.83
C TYR A 82 9.90 12.36 6.20
N ALA A 83 10.16 11.21 6.80
CA ALA A 83 9.61 10.79 8.09
C ALA A 83 10.19 11.53 9.31
N GLU A 84 11.29 12.29 9.16
CA GLU A 84 11.88 13.08 10.28
C GLU A 84 10.85 14.03 10.91
N GLN A 85 9.94 14.60 10.13
CA GLN A 85 8.88 15.46 10.64
C GLN A 85 7.95 14.77 11.65
N TRP A 86 7.84 13.45 11.60
CA TRP A 86 6.98 12.68 12.51
C TRP A 86 7.67 12.35 13.84
N LYS A 87 8.99 12.58 13.93
CA LYS A 87 9.76 12.42 15.18
C LYS A 87 9.51 13.55 16.17
N ASP A 88 8.87 14.65 15.75
CA ASP A 88 8.46 15.74 16.64
C ASP A 88 7.75 15.16 17.89
N PRO A 89 8.24 15.45 19.13
CA PRO A 89 7.67 14.91 20.35
C PRO A 89 6.20 15.29 20.56
N ASP A 90 5.75 16.38 19.96
CA ASP A 90 4.36 16.82 20.04
C ASP A 90 3.43 16.09 19.07
N PHE A 91 3.96 15.25 18.17
CA PHE A 91 3.17 14.44 17.24
C PHE A 91 2.87 13.07 17.82
N HIS A 92 1.60 12.68 17.85
CA HIS A 92 1.13 11.36 18.27
C HIS A 92 0.00 10.89 17.38
N GLY A 93 0.11 9.67 16.84
CA GLY A 93 -1.04 8.93 16.34
C GLY A 93 -1.88 8.48 17.53
N THR A 94 -3.19 8.60 17.46
CA THR A 94 -4.09 8.21 18.55
C THR A 94 -5.03 7.08 18.17
N ARG A 95 -5.46 7.03 16.91
CA ARG A 95 -6.34 6.01 16.36
C ARG A 95 -6.18 5.93 14.86
N PHE A 96 -6.30 4.73 14.33
CA PHE A 96 -6.53 4.51 12.89
C PHE A 96 -7.61 3.45 12.70
N GLU A 97 -8.28 3.50 11.55
CA GLU A 97 -9.29 2.51 11.18
C GLU A 97 -9.30 2.33 9.66
N PHE A 98 -9.13 1.10 9.20
CA PHE A 98 -9.28 0.77 7.80
C PHE A 98 -10.71 0.30 7.52
N LYS A 99 -11.37 0.93 6.53
CA LYS A 99 -12.72 0.63 6.10
C LYS A 99 -12.71 0.18 4.65
N ASP A 100 -13.60 -0.76 4.31
CA ASP A 100 -13.76 -1.30 2.93
C ASP A 100 -12.43 -1.78 2.31
N LEU A 101 -11.55 -2.38 3.14
CA LEU A 101 -10.27 -2.91 2.67
C LEU A 101 -10.49 -4.03 1.67
N ARG A 102 -9.99 -3.85 0.47
CA ARG A 102 -10.01 -4.82 -0.63
C ARG A 102 -8.59 -5.16 -1.01
N ILE A 103 -8.23 -6.43 -0.94
CA ILE A 103 -6.92 -6.96 -1.29
C ILE A 103 -7.11 -7.91 -2.48
N VAL A 104 -6.30 -7.73 -3.51
CA VAL A 104 -6.27 -8.58 -4.71
C VAL A 104 -4.84 -9.04 -4.94
N PHE A 105 -4.68 -10.32 -5.26
CA PHE A 105 -3.38 -10.91 -5.54
C PHE A 105 -3.17 -11.14 -7.03
N SER A 106 -1.91 -11.08 -7.47
CA SER A 106 -1.49 -11.52 -8.79
C SER A 106 -1.74 -13.02 -8.97
N SER A 107 -1.76 -13.47 -10.21
CA SER A 107 -1.89 -14.91 -10.51
C SER A 107 -0.69 -15.73 -10.02
N SER A 108 0.48 -15.12 -9.84
CA SER A 108 1.68 -15.72 -9.25
C SER A 108 1.64 -15.78 -7.72
N GLY A 109 0.77 -15.00 -7.07
CA GLY A 109 0.62 -14.96 -5.63
C GLY A 109 1.75 -14.24 -4.88
N ASP A 110 2.61 -13.50 -5.58
CA ASP A 110 3.76 -12.77 -5.02
C ASP A 110 3.63 -11.25 -5.06
N VAL A 111 2.56 -10.74 -5.68
CA VAL A 111 2.19 -9.33 -5.70
C VAL A 111 0.76 -9.19 -5.20
N ALA A 112 0.52 -8.22 -4.35
CA ALA A 112 -0.82 -7.82 -3.91
C ALA A 112 -1.01 -6.31 -4.13
N TRP A 113 -2.22 -5.90 -4.50
CA TRP A 113 -2.62 -4.51 -4.48
C TRP A 113 -3.90 -4.35 -3.68
N TYR A 114 -4.07 -3.17 -3.11
CA TYR A 114 -5.23 -2.90 -2.26
C TYR A 114 -5.80 -1.52 -2.47
N SER A 115 -7.04 -1.37 -2.03
CA SER A 115 -7.69 -0.08 -1.81
C SER A 115 -8.50 -0.10 -0.53
N CYS A 116 -8.59 1.04 0.16
CA CYS A 116 -9.38 1.20 1.37
C CYS A 116 -9.73 2.67 1.61
N PHE A 117 -10.61 2.90 2.56
CA PHE A 117 -10.70 4.18 3.25
C PHE A 117 -10.03 4.05 4.61
N LEU A 118 -9.27 5.07 4.99
CA LEU A 118 -8.54 5.15 6.24
C LEU A 118 -9.03 6.36 7.04
N ASP A 119 -9.38 6.13 8.30
CA ASP A 119 -9.42 7.19 9.29
C ASP A 119 -8.05 7.23 9.99
N ASP A 120 -7.38 8.38 9.91
CA ASP A 120 -6.07 8.64 10.50
C ASP A 120 -6.19 9.79 11.49
N CYS A 121 -6.17 9.46 12.77
CA CYS A 121 -6.39 10.42 13.84
C CYS A 121 -5.15 10.54 14.72
N GLY A 122 -4.91 11.75 15.18
CA GLY A 122 -3.77 12.05 16.01
C GLY A 122 -3.89 13.35 16.78
N SER A 123 -2.81 13.74 17.44
CA SER A 123 -2.67 15.04 18.07
C SER A 123 -1.34 15.70 17.71
N TYR A 124 -1.34 17.00 17.67
CA TYR A 124 -0.15 17.83 17.49
C TYR A 124 -0.22 19.07 18.36
N LYS A 125 0.78 19.27 19.22
CA LYS A 125 0.83 20.38 20.19
C LYS A 125 -0.45 20.49 21.01
N GLY A 126 -0.93 19.32 21.47
CA GLY A 126 -2.14 19.23 22.29
C GLY A 126 -3.46 19.47 21.55
N ARG A 127 -3.45 19.56 20.21
CA ARG A 127 -4.66 19.70 19.39
C ARG A 127 -4.92 18.41 18.64
N GLU A 128 -6.09 17.84 18.84
CA GLU A 128 -6.53 16.65 18.14
C GLU A 128 -6.93 16.97 16.69
N TYR A 129 -6.68 16.01 15.79
CA TYR A 129 -7.17 16.01 14.41
C TYR A 129 -7.61 14.59 14.03
N CYS A 130 -8.48 14.49 13.05
CA CYS A 130 -8.83 13.24 12.41
C CYS A 130 -9.08 13.47 10.92
N LEU A 131 -8.35 12.74 10.08
CA LEU A 131 -8.57 12.68 8.65
C LEU A 131 -9.47 11.49 8.36
N GLU A 132 -10.76 11.72 8.25
CA GLU A 132 -11.73 10.65 8.01
C GLU A 132 -11.86 10.36 6.52
N ASN A 133 -11.88 9.05 6.18
CA ASN A 133 -12.06 8.57 4.82
C ASN A 133 -10.96 9.03 3.84
N VAL A 134 -9.71 9.00 4.27
CA VAL A 134 -8.57 9.09 3.35
C VAL A 134 -8.63 7.92 2.40
N PHE A 135 -8.70 8.16 1.08
CA PHE A 135 -8.63 7.08 0.11
C PHE A 135 -7.17 6.65 -0.04
N GLN A 136 -6.90 5.39 0.30
CA GLN A 136 -5.57 4.81 0.23
C GLN A 136 -5.54 3.62 -0.73
N THR A 137 -4.49 3.57 -1.54
CA THR A 137 -4.16 2.44 -2.40
C THR A 137 -2.68 2.09 -2.25
N GLY A 138 -2.33 0.85 -2.57
CA GLY A 138 -0.94 0.45 -2.55
C GLY A 138 -0.70 -0.88 -3.22
N VAL A 139 0.59 -1.18 -3.39
CA VAL A 139 1.10 -2.43 -3.94
C VAL A 139 2.13 -3.00 -2.97
N LEU A 140 2.01 -4.28 -2.71
CA LEU A 140 2.97 -5.06 -1.92
C LEU A 140 3.57 -6.15 -2.80
N GLU A 141 4.83 -6.47 -2.54
CA GLU A 141 5.53 -7.62 -3.11
C GLU A 141 5.99 -8.56 -2.00
N LYS A 142 5.95 -9.85 -2.28
CA LYS A 142 6.48 -10.87 -1.37
C LYS A 142 7.98 -11.07 -1.63
N LYS A 143 8.82 -10.55 -0.74
CA LYS A 143 10.28 -10.62 -0.82
C LYS A 143 10.84 -11.40 0.37
N ASN A 144 11.57 -12.47 0.11
CA ASN A 144 12.16 -13.33 1.15
C ASN A 144 11.14 -13.82 2.20
N GLY A 145 9.93 -14.18 1.73
CA GLY A 145 8.85 -14.67 2.57
C GLY A 145 8.08 -13.61 3.35
N ARG A 146 8.37 -12.32 3.17
CA ARG A 146 7.67 -11.20 3.81
C ARG A 146 6.97 -10.33 2.78
N TRP A 147 5.80 -9.81 3.12
CA TRP A 147 5.11 -8.82 2.33
C TRP A 147 5.60 -7.42 2.70
N ILE A 148 6.01 -6.64 1.70
CA ILE A 148 6.53 -5.29 1.87
C ILE A 148 5.92 -4.34 0.85
N HIS A 149 5.69 -3.09 1.24
CA HIS A 149 5.19 -2.05 0.34
C HIS A 149 6.24 -1.65 -0.69
N VAL A 150 5.84 -1.65 -1.95
CA VAL A 150 6.61 -1.06 -3.06
C VAL A 150 5.97 0.24 -3.56
N LEU A 151 4.69 0.43 -3.31
CA LEU A 151 3.96 1.65 -3.60
C LEU A 151 2.87 1.88 -2.57
N MET A 152 2.70 3.13 -2.13
CA MET A 152 1.51 3.59 -1.41
C MET A 152 1.12 4.98 -1.88
N HIS A 153 -0.17 5.20 -2.04
CA HIS A 153 -0.77 6.48 -2.37
C HIS A 153 -1.95 6.76 -1.45
N GLY A 154 -2.00 7.94 -0.89
CA GLY A 154 -3.12 8.47 -0.14
C GLY A 154 -3.62 9.77 -0.75
N SER A 155 -4.94 9.96 -0.81
CA SER A 155 -5.59 11.19 -1.24
C SER A 155 -6.73 11.56 -0.30
N TYR A 156 -6.97 12.87 -0.18
CA TYR A 156 -8.02 13.42 0.68
C TYR A 156 -8.64 14.65 0.03
N PRO A 157 -9.96 14.86 0.13
CA PRO A 157 -10.60 16.05 -0.40
C PRO A 157 -10.07 17.32 0.28
N VAL A 158 -9.58 18.26 -0.52
CA VAL A 158 -8.93 19.49 -0.02
C VAL A 158 -9.86 20.35 0.84
N ASP A 159 -11.15 20.38 0.51
CA ASP A 159 -12.18 21.11 1.24
C ASP A 159 -12.52 20.53 2.62
N LYS A 160 -12.08 19.29 2.89
CA LYS A 160 -12.31 18.61 4.17
C LYS A 160 -11.10 18.59 5.10
N ILE A 161 -9.97 19.16 4.68
CA ILE A 161 -8.74 19.15 5.48
C ILE A 161 -8.93 19.98 6.74
N PRO A 162 -8.71 19.42 7.95
CA PRO A 162 -8.75 20.22 9.17
C PRO A 162 -7.70 21.33 9.14
N GLU A 163 -8.08 22.56 9.51
CA GLU A 163 -7.20 23.74 9.45
C GLU A 163 -5.89 23.55 10.24
N ASN A 164 -5.97 22.90 11.39
CA ASN A 164 -4.80 22.59 12.22
C ASN A 164 -3.82 21.59 11.56
N TYR A 165 -4.33 20.66 10.72
CA TYR A 165 -3.51 19.74 9.94
C TYR A 165 -2.78 20.49 8.82
N VAL A 166 -3.51 21.35 8.10
CA VAL A 166 -2.95 22.17 7.02
C VAL A 166 -1.82 23.07 7.52
N ARG A 167 -2.04 23.78 8.63
CA ARG A 167 -1.03 24.68 9.21
C ARG A 167 0.25 23.96 9.62
N ARG A 168 0.17 22.71 10.01
CA ARG A 168 1.35 21.93 10.41
C ARG A 168 2.24 21.55 9.23
N PHE A 169 1.64 20.96 8.19
CA PHE A 169 2.39 20.32 7.11
C PHE A 169 2.61 21.23 5.90
N TYR A 170 1.82 22.31 5.81
CA TYR A 170 1.73 23.13 4.61
C TYR A 170 1.77 24.64 4.90
N SER A 171 2.27 25.05 6.06
CA SER A 171 2.45 26.49 6.38
C SER A 171 3.15 27.23 5.25
N ASN A 172 4.16 26.61 4.64
CA ASN A 172 4.91 27.20 3.54
C ASN A 172 4.10 27.44 2.25
N LEU A 173 2.98 26.71 2.05
CA LEU A 173 2.10 26.90 0.90
C LEU A 173 1.16 28.11 1.09
N PHE A 174 0.84 28.46 2.32
CA PHE A 174 -0.06 29.58 2.65
C PHE A 174 0.69 30.89 2.83
N GLU A 175 1.92 30.87 3.37
CA GLU A 175 2.76 32.07 3.51
C GLU A 175 3.12 32.71 2.17
N LYS A 176 3.23 31.93 1.08
CA LYS A 176 3.44 32.45 -0.28
C LYS A 176 2.23 33.18 -0.88
N LYS A 177 1.02 32.93 -0.41
CA LYS A 177 -0.21 33.59 -0.92
C LYS A 177 -0.48 34.95 -0.30
N GLU A 178 0.10 35.25 0.87
CA GLU A 178 -0.03 36.57 1.50
C GLU A 178 0.97 37.62 0.96
N GLN A 179 1.90 37.19 0.09
CA GLN A 179 2.93 38.05 -0.53
C GLN A 179 2.63 38.39 -2.01
N LEU A 180 1.47 38.01 -2.57
CA LEU A 180 1.00 38.34 -3.91
C LEU A 180 -0.26 39.21 -3.84
#